data_6ce2e8f2d46c3779520efcd596e2aa74
#
_entry.id   6ce2e8f2d46c3779520efcd596e2aa74
#
_cell.length_a   1.000
_cell.length_b   1.000
_cell.length_c   1.000
_cell.angle_alpha   90.00
_cell.angle_beta   90.00
_cell.angle_gamma   90.00
#
_symmetry.space_group_name_H-M   'P 1'
#
loop_
_entity.id
_entity.type
_entity.pdbx_description
1 polymer ?
#
loop_
_entity_poly.entity_id
_entity_poly.type
_entity_poly.pdbx_seq_one_letter_code
_entity_poly.pdbx_strand_id
1 'polypeptide(L)'
;RILVWGGANRGLTHTYLEDVFACGSDGDIVLLQNETSLTDSIIRRAHGLGFRVVFNPSPFPVNPDALPLDDVDMFIVNESEAALLANAAPGTAPATLLEHLHLRFPSADLVVTAGERGTIALLGGAEYVQEAFPVKTVDTTGAGDTFCGYFLAAACAHKSPQAALCEASAAAALAVSRAGAAPSIPQADEVRTFLKKRMFLQQIE
;
A
#
# COMPACT_ATOMS: atom_id res chain seq x y z
N ARG A 1 -15.29 16.90 -9.96
CA ARG A 1 -14.00 16.84 -10.70
C ARG A 1 -12.89 17.23 -9.74
N ILE A 2 -11.83 16.42 -9.70
CA ILE A 2 -10.62 16.70 -8.92
C ILE A 2 -9.61 17.30 -9.88
N LEU A 3 -9.00 18.43 -9.50
CA LEU A 3 -7.89 19.06 -10.21
C LEU A 3 -6.65 18.92 -9.33
N VAL A 4 -5.59 18.33 -9.87
CA VAL A 4 -4.32 18.12 -9.17
C VAL A 4 -3.22 18.93 -9.85
N TRP A 5 -2.47 19.65 -9.07
CA TRP A 5 -1.26 20.33 -9.51
C TRP A 5 -0.07 19.82 -8.71
N GLY A 6 0.90 19.22 -9.40
CA GLY A 6 2.02 18.52 -8.75
C GLY A 6 2.95 19.36 -7.87
N GLY A 7 2.95 20.72 -8.06
CA GLY A 7 3.74 21.59 -7.17
C GLY A 7 5.18 21.13 -7.00
N ALA A 8 5.63 21.05 -5.74
CA ALA A 8 6.98 20.61 -5.36
C ALA A 8 7.28 19.17 -5.79
N ASN A 9 6.28 18.30 -5.91
CA ASN A 9 6.46 16.90 -6.33
C ASN A 9 7.11 16.80 -7.73
N ARG A 10 6.93 17.83 -8.59
CA ARG A 10 7.57 17.91 -9.90
C ARG A 10 8.97 18.53 -9.88
N GLY A 11 9.40 19.02 -8.75
CA GLY A 11 10.69 19.69 -8.56
C GLY A 11 11.83 18.80 -8.07
N LEU A 12 11.62 17.48 -7.96
CA LEU A 12 12.70 16.58 -7.57
C LEU A 12 13.80 16.57 -8.64
N THR A 13 15.04 16.61 -8.19
CA THR A 13 16.24 16.55 -9.04
C THR A 13 17.06 15.32 -8.72
N HIS A 14 17.87 14.85 -9.67
CA HIS A 14 18.79 13.73 -9.42
C HIS A 14 19.77 14.03 -8.28
N THR A 15 20.27 15.26 -8.17
CA THR A 15 21.15 15.67 -7.06
C THR A 15 20.45 15.49 -5.72
N TYR A 16 19.19 15.95 -5.61
CA TYR A 16 18.41 15.76 -4.37
C TYR A 16 18.22 14.28 -4.03
N LEU A 17 17.96 13.43 -5.04
CA LEU A 17 17.81 11.99 -4.83
C LEU A 17 19.11 11.36 -4.30
N GLU A 18 20.27 11.72 -4.85
CA GLU A 18 21.55 11.20 -4.35
C GLU A 18 21.80 11.62 -2.90
N ASP A 19 21.47 12.87 -2.52
CA ASP A 19 21.60 13.34 -1.14
C ASP A 19 20.70 12.54 -0.19
N VAL A 20 19.45 12.22 -0.60
CA VAL A 20 18.52 11.40 0.19
C VAL A 20 19.03 9.96 0.32
N PHE A 21 19.44 9.34 -0.78
CA PHE A 21 19.93 7.97 -0.76
C PHE A 21 21.25 7.79 -0.01
N ALA A 22 22.10 8.83 0.03
CA ALA A 22 23.32 8.82 0.83
C ALA A 22 23.06 8.71 2.34
N CYS A 23 21.83 9.01 2.80
CA CYS A 23 21.43 8.88 4.21
C CYS A 23 20.86 7.50 4.55
N GLY A 24 20.59 6.67 3.55
CA GLY A 24 20.01 5.35 3.72
C GLY A 24 21.03 4.23 3.77
N SER A 25 20.55 3.04 4.11
CA SER A 25 21.34 1.81 4.24
C SER A 25 20.65 0.64 3.54
N ASP A 26 21.41 -0.40 3.22
CA ASP A 26 20.87 -1.65 2.70
C ASP A 26 19.74 -2.18 3.58
N GLY A 27 18.62 -2.58 2.96
CA GLY A 27 17.42 -3.03 3.64
C GLY A 27 16.45 -1.94 4.10
N ASP A 28 16.80 -0.66 3.97
CA ASP A 28 15.83 0.42 4.19
C ASP A 28 14.68 0.36 3.17
N ILE A 29 13.52 0.87 3.55
CA ILE A 29 12.31 0.87 2.71
C ILE A 29 12.16 2.22 2.02
N VAL A 30 11.99 2.17 0.69
CA VAL A 30 11.56 3.32 -0.11
C VAL A 30 10.11 3.10 -0.52
N LEU A 31 9.20 3.83 0.12
CA LEU A 31 7.79 3.87 -0.28
C LEU A 31 7.57 4.94 -1.32
N LEU A 32 7.00 4.55 -2.46
CA LEU A 32 6.69 5.44 -3.57
C LEU A 32 5.21 5.38 -3.93
N GLN A 33 4.66 6.55 -4.27
CA GLN A 33 3.46 6.69 -5.08
C GLN A 33 3.82 7.30 -6.43
N ASN A 34 2.89 7.30 -7.39
CA ASN A 34 3.13 7.87 -8.71
C ASN A 34 2.76 9.37 -8.76
N GLU A 35 3.14 10.13 -7.73
CA GLU A 35 2.86 11.56 -7.62
C GLU A 35 4.08 12.45 -7.87
N THR A 36 5.28 11.89 -7.77
CA THR A 36 6.52 12.63 -7.89
C THR A 36 7.12 12.53 -9.30
N SER A 37 7.98 13.50 -9.66
CA SER A 37 8.89 13.33 -10.80
C SER A 37 9.96 12.28 -10.48
N LEU A 38 10.60 11.75 -11.51
CA LEU A 38 11.71 10.80 -11.40
C LEU A 38 11.35 9.45 -10.74
N THR A 39 10.08 9.04 -10.77
CA THR A 39 9.64 7.76 -10.19
C THR A 39 10.46 6.59 -10.71
N ASP A 40 10.73 6.53 -12.02
CA ASP A 40 11.57 5.52 -12.66
C ASP A 40 13.01 5.52 -12.11
N SER A 41 13.60 6.68 -12.00
CA SER A 41 14.97 6.86 -11.47
C SER A 41 15.06 6.48 -10.00
N ILE A 42 14.03 6.82 -9.22
CA ILE A 42 13.97 6.47 -7.79
C ILE A 42 13.89 4.95 -7.63
N ILE A 43 13.01 4.26 -8.37
CA ILE A 43 12.87 2.80 -8.31
C ILE A 43 14.21 2.13 -8.64
N ARG A 44 14.82 2.45 -9.81
CA ARG A 44 16.10 1.87 -10.22
C ARG A 44 17.22 2.12 -9.22
N ARG A 45 17.30 3.34 -8.73
CA ARG A 45 18.37 3.74 -7.81
C ARG A 45 18.25 3.08 -6.46
N ALA A 46 17.01 3.04 -5.90
CA ALA A 46 16.72 2.38 -4.63
C ALA A 46 17.04 0.87 -4.72
N HIS A 47 16.52 0.20 -5.75
CA HIS A 47 16.82 -1.22 -5.99
C HIS A 47 18.32 -1.49 -6.12
N GLY A 48 19.05 -0.68 -6.92
CA GLY A 48 20.48 -0.81 -7.10
C GLY A 48 21.32 -0.56 -5.86
N LEU A 49 20.77 0.07 -4.83
CA LEU A 49 21.39 0.31 -3.52
C LEU A 49 21.00 -0.74 -2.46
N GLY A 50 20.19 -1.75 -2.82
CA GLY A 50 19.70 -2.76 -1.90
C GLY A 50 18.55 -2.29 -0.99
N PHE A 51 17.93 -1.17 -1.30
CA PHE A 51 16.72 -0.72 -0.59
C PHE A 51 15.53 -1.55 -1.03
N ARG A 52 14.61 -1.82 -0.12
CA ARG A 52 13.35 -2.48 -0.43
C ARG A 52 12.37 -1.46 -1.03
N VAL A 53 12.05 -1.61 -2.31
CA VAL A 53 11.15 -0.73 -3.03
C VAL A 53 9.71 -1.19 -2.85
N VAL A 54 8.90 -0.35 -2.21
CA VAL A 54 7.45 -0.53 -2.05
C VAL A 54 6.74 0.48 -2.93
N PHE A 55 5.91 0.02 -3.84
CA PHE A 55 5.20 0.87 -4.79
C PHE A 55 3.69 0.78 -4.65
N ASN A 56 3.07 1.92 -4.38
CA ASN A 56 1.63 2.13 -4.50
C ASN A 56 1.39 3.03 -5.72
N PRO A 57 0.99 2.48 -6.90
CA PRO A 57 0.89 3.22 -8.17
C PRO A 57 -0.31 4.17 -8.23
N SER A 58 -0.48 4.99 -7.22
CA SER A 58 -1.57 5.97 -7.12
C SER A 58 -1.01 7.40 -7.31
N PRO A 59 -1.61 8.23 -8.21
CA PRO A 59 -2.55 7.84 -9.26
C PRO A 59 -1.91 6.88 -10.27
N PHE A 60 -2.72 5.98 -10.86
CA PHE A 60 -2.17 4.98 -11.76
C PHE A 60 -1.43 5.63 -12.95
N PRO A 61 -0.20 5.17 -13.29
CA PRO A 61 0.60 5.77 -14.35
C PRO A 61 -0.05 5.60 -15.72
N VAL A 62 0.03 6.63 -16.55
CA VAL A 62 -0.51 6.61 -17.92
C VAL A 62 0.20 5.55 -18.78
N ASN A 63 1.49 5.35 -18.53
CA ASN A 63 2.30 4.33 -19.19
C ASN A 63 3.07 3.53 -18.13
N PRO A 64 2.48 2.49 -17.54
CA PRO A 64 3.13 1.70 -16.50
C PRO A 64 4.36 0.95 -17.03
N ASP A 65 4.38 0.57 -18.30
CA ASP A 65 5.51 -0.17 -18.90
C ASP A 65 6.78 0.70 -19.09
N ALA A 66 6.66 2.02 -18.92
CA ALA A 66 7.82 2.91 -18.88
C ALA A 66 8.54 2.89 -17.52
N LEU A 67 7.90 2.37 -16.48
CA LEU A 67 8.49 2.24 -15.15
C LEU A 67 9.23 0.89 -15.01
N PRO A 68 10.32 0.85 -14.25
CA PRO A 68 11.07 -0.39 -13.99
C PRO A 68 10.35 -1.23 -12.90
N LEU A 69 9.18 -1.75 -13.24
CA LEU A 69 8.32 -2.45 -12.28
C LEU A 69 8.92 -3.78 -11.79
N ASP A 70 9.86 -4.35 -12.53
CA ASP A 70 10.60 -5.56 -12.13
C ASP A 70 11.59 -5.29 -10.98
N ASP A 71 11.94 -4.03 -10.75
CA ASP A 71 12.79 -3.57 -9.65
C ASP A 71 11.98 -3.26 -8.37
N VAL A 72 10.67 -3.53 -8.36
CA VAL A 72 9.77 -3.32 -7.21
C VAL A 72 9.66 -4.60 -6.39
N ASP A 73 9.97 -4.50 -5.09
CA ASP A 73 9.93 -5.65 -4.16
C ASP A 73 8.55 -5.89 -3.57
N MET A 74 7.69 -4.86 -3.53
CA MET A 74 6.32 -4.99 -3.02
C MET A 74 5.38 -4.02 -3.71
N PHE A 75 4.22 -4.53 -4.11
CA PHE A 75 3.09 -3.71 -4.57
C PHE A 75 1.99 -3.68 -3.51
N ILE A 76 1.50 -2.47 -3.18
CA ILE A 76 0.28 -2.28 -2.40
C ILE A 76 -0.70 -1.54 -3.30
N VAL A 77 -1.74 -2.23 -3.74
CA VAL A 77 -2.66 -1.75 -4.78
C VAL A 77 -4.11 -1.94 -4.37
N ASN A 78 -4.99 -1.07 -4.86
CA ASN A 78 -6.41 -1.35 -4.82
C ASN A 78 -6.83 -2.20 -6.03
N GLU A 79 -8.09 -2.65 -6.06
CA GLU A 79 -8.60 -3.52 -7.12
C GLU A 79 -8.50 -2.91 -8.52
N SER A 80 -8.74 -1.61 -8.64
CA SER A 80 -8.65 -0.92 -9.93
C SER A 80 -7.22 -0.85 -10.42
N GLU A 81 -6.29 -0.51 -9.55
CA GLU A 81 -4.85 -0.49 -9.82
C GLU A 81 -4.33 -1.89 -10.11
N ALA A 82 -4.75 -2.89 -9.32
CA ALA A 82 -4.41 -4.30 -9.55
C ALA A 82 -4.90 -4.78 -10.93
N ALA A 83 -6.13 -4.46 -11.31
CA ALA A 83 -6.67 -4.83 -12.62
C ALA A 83 -5.87 -4.19 -13.77
N LEU A 84 -5.50 -2.90 -13.63
CA LEU A 84 -4.68 -2.21 -14.63
C LEU A 84 -3.28 -2.80 -14.72
N LEU A 85 -2.62 -3.06 -13.59
CA LEU A 85 -1.30 -3.71 -13.54
C LEU A 85 -1.34 -5.12 -14.12
N ALA A 86 -2.37 -5.90 -13.80
CA ALA A 86 -2.54 -7.27 -14.26
C ALA A 86 -3.08 -7.36 -15.70
N ASN A 87 -3.37 -6.24 -16.35
CA ASN A 87 -4.07 -6.18 -17.64
C ASN A 87 -5.37 -7.02 -17.63
N ALA A 88 -6.10 -6.95 -16.53
CA ALA A 88 -7.34 -7.69 -16.29
C ALA A 88 -8.58 -6.79 -16.47
N ALA A 89 -9.74 -7.41 -16.67
CA ALA A 89 -11.00 -6.68 -16.79
C ALA A 89 -11.38 -6.00 -15.46
N PRO A 90 -12.02 -4.82 -15.51
CA PRO A 90 -12.60 -4.22 -14.31
C PRO A 90 -13.58 -5.18 -13.61
N GLY A 91 -13.52 -5.26 -12.29
CA GLY A 91 -14.37 -6.15 -11.51
C GLY A 91 -13.88 -7.60 -11.40
N THR A 92 -12.68 -7.91 -11.92
CA THR A 92 -12.03 -9.21 -11.66
C THR A 92 -11.88 -9.43 -10.15
N ALA A 93 -12.12 -10.65 -9.70
CA ALA A 93 -12.05 -11.00 -8.28
C ALA A 93 -10.64 -10.77 -7.70
N PRO A 94 -10.51 -10.31 -6.44
CA PRO A 94 -9.20 -10.03 -5.83
C PRO A 94 -8.23 -11.21 -5.86
N ALA A 95 -8.70 -12.44 -5.65
CA ALA A 95 -7.86 -13.63 -5.72
C ALA A 95 -7.28 -13.84 -7.14
N THR A 96 -8.10 -13.69 -8.18
CA THR A 96 -7.65 -13.78 -9.58
C THR A 96 -6.70 -12.64 -9.93
N LEU A 97 -6.92 -11.43 -9.39
CA LEU A 97 -5.99 -10.30 -9.56
C LEU A 97 -4.64 -10.62 -8.92
N LEU A 98 -4.64 -11.19 -7.72
CA LEU A 98 -3.42 -11.60 -7.03
C LEU A 98 -2.63 -12.64 -7.82
N GLU A 99 -3.32 -13.66 -8.36
CA GLU A 99 -2.72 -14.67 -9.25
C GLU A 99 -2.08 -14.05 -10.49
N HIS A 100 -2.80 -13.16 -11.19
CA HIS A 100 -2.28 -12.50 -12.39
C HIS A 100 -1.09 -11.59 -12.07
N LEU A 101 -1.13 -10.87 -10.95
CA LEU A 101 -0.01 -10.05 -10.49
C LEU A 101 1.21 -10.90 -10.14
N HIS A 102 1.00 -12.05 -9.48
CA HIS A 102 2.10 -12.97 -9.16
C HIS A 102 2.74 -13.57 -10.42
N LEU A 103 1.95 -13.89 -11.44
CA LEU A 103 2.48 -14.34 -12.72
C LEU A 103 3.32 -13.26 -13.43
N ARG A 104 2.93 -11.98 -13.27
CA ARG A 104 3.66 -10.85 -13.86
C ARG A 104 4.88 -10.44 -13.02
N PHE A 105 4.80 -10.51 -11.71
CA PHE A 105 5.83 -10.08 -10.76
C PHE A 105 6.13 -11.20 -9.75
N PRO A 106 6.76 -12.30 -10.20
CA PRO A 106 6.89 -13.51 -9.38
C PRO A 106 7.78 -13.36 -8.13
N SER A 107 8.65 -12.34 -8.12
CA SER A 107 9.56 -12.06 -6.99
C SER A 107 9.01 -11.03 -6.02
N ALA A 108 7.92 -10.33 -6.36
CA ALA A 108 7.39 -9.27 -5.53
C ALA A 108 6.38 -9.78 -4.51
N ASP A 109 6.39 -9.20 -3.32
CA ASP A 109 5.29 -9.27 -2.39
C ASP A 109 4.10 -8.46 -2.92
N LEU A 110 2.89 -8.96 -2.75
CA LEU A 110 1.68 -8.39 -3.31
C LEU A 110 0.62 -8.18 -2.24
N VAL A 111 0.04 -7.00 -2.18
CA VAL A 111 -1.09 -6.66 -1.31
C VAL A 111 -2.18 -6.01 -2.15
N VAL A 112 -3.35 -6.64 -2.20
CA VAL A 112 -4.53 -6.13 -2.92
C VAL A 112 -5.60 -5.75 -1.92
N THR A 113 -5.89 -4.46 -1.78
CA THR A 113 -7.00 -3.95 -0.94
C THR A 113 -8.28 -3.90 -1.75
N ALA A 114 -9.37 -4.42 -1.20
CA ALA A 114 -10.64 -4.58 -1.88
C ALA A 114 -11.84 -3.93 -1.13
N GLY A 115 -11.57 -2.84 -0.42
CA GLY A 115 -12.58 -2.09 0.31
C GLY A 115 -13.36 -2.97 1.29
N GLU A 116 -14.67 -3.07 1.13
CA GLU A 116 -15.55 -3.88 2.01
C GLU A 116 -15.29 -5.39 1.88
N ARG A 117 -14.58 -5.85 0.86
CA ARG A 117 -14.18 -7.24 0.67
C ARG A 117 -12.87 -7.58 1.40
N GLY A 118 -12.26 -6.61 2.07
CA GLY A 118 -11.04 -6.81 2.85
C GLY A 118 -9.76 -6.68 2.02
N THR A 119 -8.78 -7.49 2.35
CA THR A 119 -7.45 -7.48 1.73
C THR A 119 -6.98 -8.91 1.49
N ILE A 120 -6.40 -9.17 0.33
CA ILE A 120 -5.69 -10.40 0.03
C ILE A 120 -4.23 -10.07 -0.28
N ALA A 121 -3.31 -10.89 0.18
CA ALA A 121 -1.89 -10.65 0.00
C ALA A 121 -1.12 -11.93 -0.23
N LEU A 122 -0.04 -11.84 -1.02
CA LEU A 122 0.99 -12.86 -1.16
C LEU A 122 2.29 -12.26 -0.61
N LEU A 123 2.74 -12.74 0.54
CA LEU A 123 3.88 -12.20 1.28
C LEU A 123 4.85 -13.32 1.64
N GLY A 124 6.11 -13.20 1.18
CA GLY A 124 7.11 -14.24 1.38
C GLY A 124 6.69 -15.59 0.81
N GLY A 125 5.92 -15.60 -0.28
CA GLY A 125 5.40 -16.82 -0.93
C GLY A 125 4.20 -17.47 -0.25
N ALA A 126 3.64 -16.89 0.81
CA ALA A 126 2.43 -17.36 1.48
C ALA A 126 1.26 -16.40 1.26
N GLU A 127 0.08 -16.97 1.05
CA GLU A 127 -1.16 -16.20 0.89
C GLU A 127 -1.79 -15.88 2.25
N TYR A 128 -2.29 -14.66 2.38
CA TYR A 128 -2.98 -14.15 3.55
C TYR A 128 -4.26 -13.45 3.14
N VAL A 129 -5.30 -13.63 3.93
CA VAL A 129 -6.59 -12.95 3.76
C VAL A 129 -6.94 -12.23 5.05
N GLN A 130 -7.34 -10.99 4.94
CA GLN A 130 -7.87 -10.19 6.05
C GLN A 130 -9.24 -9.65 5.66
N GLU A 131 -10.26 -10.07 6.38
CA GLU A 131 -11.62 -9.53 6.20
C GLU A 131 -11.67 -8.05 6.57
N ALA A 132 -12.56 -7.31 5.91
CA ALA A 132 -12.80 -5.92 6.25
C ALA A 132 -13.48 -5.81 7.62
N PHE A 133 -13.11 -4.79 8.38
CA PHE A 133 -13.84 -4.45 9.60
C PHE A 133 -15.10 -3.65 9.24
N PRO A 134 -16.30 -4.14 9.59
CA PRO A 134 -17.53 -3.44 9.29
C PRO A 134 -17.63 -2.14 10.08
N VAL A 135 -17.69 -1.03 9.37
CA VAL A 135 -17.85 0.33 9.91
C VAL A 135 -18.81 1.13 9.04
N LYS A 136 -19.35 2.22 9.61
CA LYS A 136 -20.13 3.18 8.81
C LYS A 136 -19.16 4.08 8.06
N THR A 137 -19.08 3.95 6.75
CA THR A 137 -18.26 4.80 5.89
C THR A 137 -18.80 6.22 5.85
N VAL A 138 -17.91 7.19 6.07
CA VAL A 138 -18.16 8.64 5.99
C VAL A 138 -17.38 9.24 4.83
N ASP A 139 -16.07 8.95 4.73
CA ASP A 139 -15.18 9.46 3.71
C ASP A 139 -14.07 8.44 3.45
N THR A 140 -13.83 8.10 2.20
CA THR A 140 -12.80 7.11 1.82
C THR A 140 -11.44 7.73 1.51
N THR A 141 -11.33 9.07 1.60
CA THR A 141 -10.10 9.80 1.30
C THR A 141 -8.99 9.41 2.28
N GLY A 142 -7.82 9.03 1.75
CA GLY A 142 -6.66 8.64 2.55
C GLY A 142 -6.74 7.25 3.20
N ALA A 143 -7.75 6.44 2.89
CA ALA A 143 -7.86 5.07 3.43
C ALA A 143 -6.70 4.18 2.98
N GLY A 144 -6.34 4.25 1.69
CA GLY A 144 -5.19 3.54 1.12
C GLY A 144 -3.88 3.98 1.76
N ASP A 145 -3.67 5.28 1.92
CA ASP A 145 -2.46 5.84 2.54
C ASP A 145 -2.36 5.40 4.01
N THR A 146 -3.49 5.43 4.74
CA THR A 146 -3.56 4.93 6.13
C THR A 146 -3.21 3.45 6.20
N PHE A 147 -3.77 2.63 5.30
CA PHE A 147 -3.43 1.21 5.21
C PHE A 147 -1.93 1.01 4.96
N CYS A 148 -1.36 1.65 3.93
CA CYS A 148 0.05 1.55 3.58
C CYS A 148 0.95 1.92 4.77
N GLY A 149 0.69 3.05 5.42
CA GLY A 149 1.47 3.51 6.57
C GLY A 149 1.45 2.55 7.74
N TYR A 150 0.27 2.05 8.12
CA TYR A 150 0.13 1.09 9.22
C TYR A 150 0.72 -0.28 8.89
N PHE A 151 0.52 -0.76 7.65
CA PHE A 151 1.08 -2.03 7.20
C PHE A 151 2.61 -2.02 7.25
N LEU A 152 3.24 -1.00 6.67
CA LEU A 152 4.69 -0.87 6.66
C LEU A 152 5.27 -0.64 8.06
N ALA A 153 4.61 0.17 8.90
CA ALA A 153 5.04 0.35 10.28
C ALA A 153 4.99 -0.96 11.08
N ALA A 154 3.97 -1.79 10.87
CA ALA A 154 3.87 -3.11 11.50
C ALA A 154 4.93 -4.08 10.96
N ALA A 155 5.21 -4.06 9.65
CA ALA A 155 6.27 -4.86 9.03
C ALA A 155 7.65 -4.47 9.57
N CYS A 156 7.95 -3.16 9.66
CA CYS A 156 9.20 -2.65 10.26
C CYS A 156 9.34 -3.03 11.75
N ALA A 157 8.21 -3.17 12.46
CA ALA A 157 8.20 -3.68 13.83
C ALA A 157 8.26 -5.21 13.93
N HIS A 158 8.57 -5.90 12.82
CA HIS A 158 8.69 -7.36 12.72
C HIS A 158 7.44 -8.13 13.18
N LYS A 159 6.24 -7.57 13.03
CA LYS A 159 4.99 -8.28 13.26
C LYS A 159 4.78 -9.34 12.17
N SER A 160 4.02 -10.38 12.50
CA SER A 160 3.64 -11.36 11.48
C SER A 160 2.81 -10.71 10.36
N PRO A 161 2.86 -11.23 9.12
CA PRO A 161 2.08 -10.70 8.00
C PRO A 161 0.59 -10.56 8.32
N GLN A 162 -0.01 -11.55 8.95
CA GLN A 162 -1.41 -11.51 9.37
C GLN A 162 -1.69 -10.38 10.38
N ALA A 163 -0.79 -10.17 11.35
CA ALA A 163 -0.94 -9.09 12.33
C ALA A 163 -0.79 -7.71 11.67
N ALA A 164 0.13 -7.56 10.72
CA ALA A 164 0.32 -6.33 9.96
C ALA A 164 -0.92 -6.00 9.11
N LEU A 165 -1.47 -6.98 8.39
CA LEU A 165 -2.70 -6.82 7.61
C LEU A 165 -3.91 -6.46 8.49
N CYS A 166 -4.05 -7.13 9.64
CA CYS A 166 -5.12 -6.87 10.60
C CYS A 166 -5.05 -5.43 11.13
N GLU A 167 -3.87 -4.96 11.53
CA GLU A 167 -3.67 -3.62 12.08
C GLU A 167 -3.90 -2.53 11.01
N ALA A 168 -3.39 -2.74 9.80
CA ALA A 168 -3.59 -1.84 8.67
C ALA A 168 -5.07 -1.74 8.26
N SER A 169 -5.77 -2.87 8.18
CA SER A 169 -7.20 -2.91 7.87
C SER A 169 -8.04 -2.24 8.94
N ALA A 170 -7.70 -2.41 10.22
CA ALA A 170 -8.38 -1.74 11.32
C ALA A 170 -8.16 -0.21 11.29
N ALA A 171 -6.93 0.22 10.99
CA ALA A 171 -6.62 1.64 10.84
C ALA A 171 -7.38 2.26 9.66
N ALA A 172 -7.40 1.60 8.50
CA ALA A 172 -8.15 2.04 7.33
C ALA A 172 -9.67 2.11 7.62
N ALA A 173 -10.22 1.12 8.34
CA ALA A 173 -11.63 1.14 8.77
C ALA A 173 -11.97 2.32 9.67
N LEU A 174 -11.08 2.65 10.62
CA LEU A 174 -11.25 3.84 11.46
C LEU A 174 -11.14 5.13 10.64
N ALA A 175 -10.20 5.21 9.69
CA ALA A 175 -10.04 6.37 8.84
C ALA A 175 -11.29 6.63 8.01
N VAL A 176 -11.86 5.62 7.32
CA VAL A 176 -13.07 5.82 6.50
C VAL A 176 -14.32 6.15 7.33
N SER A 177 -14.30 5.94 8.63
CA SER A 177 -15.41 6.33 9.53
C SER A 177 -15.41 7.80 9.93
N ARG A 178 -14.45 8.60 9.44
CA ARG A 178 -14.22 10.01 9.76
C ARG A 178 -14.12 10.83 8.48
N ALA A 179 -14.40 12.12 8.57
CA ALA A 179 -14.25 13.04 7.44
C ALA A 179 -12.80 13.50 7.29
N GLY A 180 -12.35 13.66 6.05
CA GLY A 180 -11.05 14.20 5.68
C GLY A 180 -9.96 13.14 5.50
N ALA A 181 -8.80 13.54 4.97
CA ALA A 181 -7.62 12.69 4.74
C ALA A 181 -6.75 12.61 6.00
N ALA A 182 -5.72 13.45 6.13
CA ALA A 182 -4.81 13.42 7.27
C ALA A 182 -5.50 13.52 8.65
N PRO A 183 -6.56 14.33 8.86
CA PRO A 183 -7.26 14.36 10.14
C PRO A 183 -8.02 13.07 10.48
N SER A 184 -8.34 12.22 9.51
CA SER A 184 -9.04 10.95 9.74
C SER A 184 -8.13 9.83 10.21
N ILE A 185 -6.82 9.94 10.00
CA ILE A 185 -5.84 8.90 10.35
C ILE A 185 -5.87 8.65 11.87
N PRO A 186 -6.19 7.42 12.32
CA PRO A 186 -6.25 7.13 13.74
C PRO A 186 -4.86 7.11 14.38
N GLN A 187 -4.80 7.36 15.69
CA GLN A 187 -3.61 7.11 16.48
C GLN A 187 -3.47 5.61 16.81
N ALA A 188 -2.26 5.16 17.08
CA ALA A 188 -1.98 3.73 17.32
C ALA A 188 -2.75 3.13 18.51
N ASP A 189 -3.05 3.91 19.55
CA ASP A 189 -3.84 3.47 20.69
C ASP A 189 -5.34 3.33 20.36
N GLU A 190 -5.86 4.15 19.45
CA GLU A 190 -7.22 4.01 18.93
C GLU A 190 -7.38 2.69 18.17
N VAL A 191 -6.42 2.35 17.29
CA VAL A 191 -6.39 1.09 16.55
C VAL A 191 -6.32 -0.09 17.52
N ARG A 192 -5.43 -0.05 18.50
CA ARG A 192 -5.33 -1.09 19.55
C ARG A 192 -6.64 -1.26 20.31
N THR A 193 -7.29 -0.17 20.66
CA THR A 193 -8.56 -0.20 21.37
C THR A 193 -9.68 -0.78 20.52
N PHE A 194 -9.72 -0.41 19.24
CA PHE A 194 -10.68 -0.94 18.27
C PHE A 194 -10.54 -2.46 18.11
N LEU A 195 -9.31 -2.95 17.92
CA LEU A 195 -9.04 -4.37 17.79
C LEU A 195 -9.41 -5.16 19.05
N LYS A 196 -9.06 -4.67 20.24
CA LYS A 196 -9.44 -5.32 21.50
C LYS A 196 -10.95 -5.48 21.65
N LYS A 197 -11.73 -4.45 21.32
CA LYS A 197 -13.19 -4.52 21.35
C LYS A 197 -13.74 -5.56 20.40
N ARG A 198 -13.18 -5.69 19.20
CA ARG A 198 -13.62 -6.69 18.20
C ARG A 198 -13.30 -8.12 18.64
N MET A 199 -12.10 -8.36 19.16
CA MET A 199 -11.73 -9.68 19.69
C MET A 199 -12.64 -10.11 20.84
N PHE A 200 -12.99 -9.18 21.74
CA PHE A 200 -13.90 -9.47 22.85
C PHE A 200 -15.31 -9.86 22.37
N LEU A 201 -15.83 -9.17 21.34
CA LEU A 201 -17.16 -9.49 20.76
C LEU A 201 -17.18 -10.87 20.09
N GLN A 202 -16.12 -11.27 19.40
CA GLN A 202 -16.00 -12.59 18.77
C GLN A 202 -15.90 -13.77 19.76
N GLN A 203 -15.58 -13.50 21.03
CA GLN A 203 -15.53 -14.54 22.08
C GLN A 203 -16.89 -14.76 22.77
N ILE A 204 -17.87 -13.92 22.48
CA ILE A 204 -19.21 -13.96 23.12
C ILE A 204 -20.27 -14.55 22.18
N GLU A 205 -19.98 -14.61 20.86
CA GLU A 205 -20.78 -15.28 19.84
C GLU A 205 -20.42 -16.76 19.72
#